data_48b090204632b4709c24ee3f912a24e6
#
_entry.id   48b090204632b4709c24ee3f912a24e6
#
_cell.length_a   1.000
_cell.length_b   1.000
_cell.length_c   1.000
_cell.angle_alpha   90.00
_cell.angle_beta   90.00
_cell.angle_gamma   90.00
#
_symmetry.space_group_name_H-M   'P 1'
#
loop_
_entity.id
_entity.type
_entity.pdbx_description
1 polymer ?
#
loop_
_entity_poly.entity_id
_entity_poly.type
_entity_poly.pdbx_seq_one_letter_code
_entity_poly.pdbx_strand_id
1 'polypeptide(L)'
;MSRIVKLIICGASGYGPVDEAYNDKLAIDAGAISYELKPVVETDTFPARKWSYRTNSLLYLERFRQLCTCLPMVIAKIPEEAFCTDIGGIDFTITYEDGTKEKKSFWLPGSYFKDAFDIIKTMIPPCEETPAVLE
;
A
#
# COMPACT_ATOMS: atom_id res chain seq x y z
N MET A 1 -0.13 24.13 -1.63
CA MET A 1 0.11 22.72 -1.41
C MET A 1 -0.42 21.91 -2.57
N SER A 2 0.40 21.04 -3.12
CA SER A 2 -0.02 20.18 -4.22
C SER A 2 -0.91 19.05 -3.71
N ARG A 3 -1.88 18.66 -4.52
CA ARG A 3 -2.77 17.55 -4.23
C ARG A 3 -2.08 16.23 -4.56
N ILE A 4 -2.37 15.20 -3.77
CA ILE A 4 -1.90 13.85 -4.07
C ILE A 4 -2.70 13.30 -5.24
N VAL A 5 -2.01 12.81 -6.29
CA VAL A 5 -2.65 12.24 -7.48
C VAL A 5 -2.38 10.75 -7.62
N LYS A 6 -1.35 10.23 -6.95
CA LYS A 6 -1.03 8.80 -7.00
C LYS A 6 -0.31 8.38 -5.73
N LEU A 7 -0.61 7.17 -5.27
CA LEU A 7 0.03 6.56 -4.11
C LEU A 7 0.52 5.17 -4.49
N ILE A 8 1.77 4.87 -4.15
CA ILE A 8 2.33 3.53 -4.30
C ILE A 8 2.78 3.05 -2.93
N ILE A 9 2.31 1.87 -2.52
CA ILE A 9 2.68 1.25 -1.26
C ILE A 9 3.39 -0.05 -1.58
N CYS A 10 4.66 -0.15 -1.19
CA CYS A 10 5.45 -1.36 -1.35
C CYS A 10 5.66 -2.02 0.00
N GLY A 11 5.45 -3.32 0.08
CA GLY A 11 5.69 -4.10 1.27
C GLY A 11 6.77 -5.14 1.04
N ALA A 12 7.40 -5.57 2.12
CA ALA A 12 8.33 -6.70 2.12
C ALA A 12 8.03 -7.54 3.34
N SER A 13 8.13 -8.86 3.21
CA SER A 13 7.97 -9.76 4.34
C SER A 13 9.09 -9.53 5.36
N GLY A 14 8.81 -9.81 6.62
CA GLY A 14 9.81 -9.77 7.68
C GLY A 14 10.79 -10.94 7.60
N TYR A 15 11.55 -11.14 8.66
CA TYR A 15 12.47 -12.28 8.73
C TYR A 15 11.68 -13.58 8.75
N GLY A 16 12.13 -14.54 7.96
CA GLY A 16 11.48 -15.84 7.83
C GLY A 16 12.18 -16.69 6.78
N PRO A 17 11.68 -17.90 6.50
CA PRO A 17 12.25 -18.75 5.46
C PRO A 17 12.20 -18.06 4.10
N VAL A 18 13.23 -18.24 3.29
CA VAL A 18 13.34 -17.63 1.96
C VAL A 18 12.19 -18.06 1.05
N ASP A 19 11.71 -19.28 1.17
CA ASP A 19 10.62 -19.82 0.37
C ASP A 19 9.25 -19.22 0.74
N GLU A 20 9.17 -18.47 1.85
CA GLU A 20 7.97 -17.74 2.27
C GLU A 20 8.14 -16.23 2.10
N ALA A 21 9.34 -15.76 1.75
CA ALA A 21 9.62 -14.34 1.61
C ALA A 21 9.00 -13.77 0.32
N TYR A 22 8.52 -12.54 0.39
CA TYR A 22 7.90 -11.87 -0.75
C TYR A 22 8.06 -10.35 -0.68
N ASN A 23 7.85 -9.70 -1.83
CA ASN A 23 7.67 -8.26 -1.94
C ASN A 23 6.35 -8.01 -2.66
N ASP A 24 5.62 -7.00 -2.25
CA ASP A 24 4.39 -6.62 -2.93
C ASP A 24 4.31 -5.12 -3.18
N LYS A 25 3.46 -4.73 -4.14
CA LYS A 25 3.30 -3.36 -4.58
C LYS A 25 1.84 -3.08 -4.87
N LEU A 26 1.31 -2.05 -4.23
CA LEU A 26 -0.04 -1.57 -4.45
C LEU A 26 0.04 -0.15 -5.02
N ALA A 27 -0.56 0.07 -6.20
CA ALA A 27 -0.59 1.38 -6.84
C ALA A 27 -2.03 1.88 -6.93
N ILE A 28 -2.27 3.11 -6.48
CA ILE A 28 -3.61 3.68 -6.36
C ILE A 28 -3.62 5.09 -6.95
N ASP A 29 -4.58 5.36 -7.83
CA ASP A 29 -4.86 6.73 -8.28
C ASP A 29 -6.39 6.95 -8.31
N ALA A 30 -6.81 8.11 -8.81
CA ALA A 30 -8.23 8.50 -8.77
C ALA A 30 -9.15 7.62 -9.62
N GLY A 31 -8.60 6.83 -10.51
CA GLY A 31 -9.40 5.99 -11.44
C GLY A 31 -8.93 4.54 -11.54
N ALA A 32 -7.89 4.16 -10.80
CA ALA A 32 -7.34 2.82 -10.91
C ALA A 32 -6.65 2.37 -9.63
N ILE A 33 -6.69 1.07 -9.39
CA ILE A 33 -5.95 0.41 -8.32
C ILE A 33 -5.38 -0.89 -8.88
N SER A 34 -4.11 -1.17 -8.60
CA SER A 34 -3.46 -2.39 -9.06
C SER A 34 -2.56 -2.97 -7.97
N TYR A 35 -2.37 -4.27 -8.01
CA TYR A 35 -1.59 -4.99 -7.02
C TYR A 35 -0.73 -6.05 -7.68
N GLU A 36 0.50 -6.19 -7.19
CA GLU A 36 1.43 -7.22 -7.63
C GLU A 36 2.16 -7.80 -6.40
N LEU A 37 2.18 -9.12 -6.29
CA LEU A 37 2.95 -9.82 -5.28
C LEU A 37 4.01 -10.68 -5.96
N LYS A 38 5.26 -10.51 -5.56
CA LYS A 38 6.40 -11.26 -6.09
C LYS A 38 7.08 -12.02 -4.96
N PRO A 39 6.97 -13.36 -4.91
CA PRO A 39 7.74 -14.14 -3.97
C PRO A 39 9.24 -14.10 -4.36
N VAL A 40 10.10 -14.16 -3.35
CA VAL A 40 11.56 -14.22 -3.56
C VAL A 40 11.91 -15.52 -4.29
N VAL A 41 11.25 -16.62 -3.89
CA VAL A 41 11.36 -17.91 -4.58
C VAL A 41 9.95 -18.32 -5.01
N GLU A 42 9.68 -18.31 -6.30
CA GLU A 42 8.38 -18.70 -6.84
C GLU A 42 8.24 -20.22 -6.81
N THR A 43 7.14 -20.71 -6.23
CA THR A 43 6.81 -22.14 -6.14
C THR A 43 5.38 -22.36 -6.58
N ASP A 44 4.98 -23.63 -6.78
CA ASP A 44 3.61 -23.99 -7.12
C ASP A 44 2.61 -23.59 -6.03
N THR A 45 3.05 -23.55 -4.78
CA THR A 45 2.21 -23.17 -3.64
C THR A 45 2.26 -21.68 -3.34
N PHE A 46 3.26 -20.96 -3.86
CA PHE A 46 3.40 -19.53 -3.66
C PHE A 46 3.81 -18.85 -4.97
N PRO A 47 2.91 -18.76 -5.97
CA PRO A 47 3.19 -18.11 -7.24
C PRO A 47 3.08 -16.60 -7.14
N ALA A 48 3.70 -15.91 -8.10
CA ALA A 48 3.48 -14.48 -8.27
C ALA A 48 2.01 -14.21 -8.60
N ARG A 49 1.48 -13.09 -8.10
CA ARG A 49 0.08 -12.69 -8.29
C ARG A 49 0.01 -11.24 -8.74
N LYS A 50 -0.98 -10.95 -9.56
CA LYS A 50 -1.17 -9.60 -10.09
C LYS A 50 -2.63 -9.40 -10.48
N TRP A 51 -3.18 -8.24 -10.11
CA TRP A 51 -4.50 -7.83 -10.58
C TRP A 51 -4.53 -6.31 -10.75
N SER A 52 -5.46 -5.84 -11.56
CA SER A 52 -5.69 -4.41 -11.74
C SER A 52 -7.18 -4.15 -11.95
N TYR A 53 -7.62 -2.96 -11.52
CA TYR A 53 -9.00 -2.56 -11.63
C TYR A 53 -9.06 -1.07 -11.98
N ARG A 54 -9.86 -0.75 -12.98
CA ARG A 54 -10.12 0.64 -13.39
C ARG A 54 -11.60 0.94 -13.22
N THR A 55 -11.90 2.15 -12.77
CA THR A 55 -13.26 2.54 -12.51
C THR A 55 -13.43 4.06 -12.66
N ASN A 56 -14.65 4.47 -13.04
CA ASN A 56 -15.07 5.86 -13.02
C ASN A 56 -16.14 6.09 -11.96
N SER A 57 -16.27 5.19 -11.01
CA SER A 57 -17.23 5.29 -9.91
C SER A 57 -16.97 6.52 -9.05
N LEU A 58 -18.04 7.26 -8.75
CA LEU A 58 -17.94 8.42 -7.85
C LEU A 58 -17.62 7.97 -6.42
N LEU A 59 -18.08 6.81 -6.01
CA LEU A 59 -17.77 6.26 -4.70
C LEU A 59 -16.27 5.98 -4.56
N TYR A 60 -15.66 5.36 -5.58
CA TYR A 60 -14.24 5.11 -5.59
C TYR A 60 -13.45 6.43 -5.49
N LEU A 61 -13.83 7.44 -6.28
CA LEU A 61 -13.17 8.74 -6.26
C LEU A 61 -13.27 9.41 -4.89
N GLU A 62 -14.41 9.31 -4.23
CA GLU A 62 -14.60 9.83 -2.88
C GLU A 62 -13.70 9.12 -1.88
N ARG A 63 -13.59 7.79 -1.98
CA ARG A 63 -12.68 7.01 -1.12
C ARG A 63 -11.23 7.42 -1.35
N PHE A 64 -10.84 7.62 -2.59
CA PHE A 64 -9.49 8.10 -2.91
C PHE A 64 -9.22 9.47 -2.28
N ARG A 65 -10.17 10.39 -2.32
CA ARG A 65 -10.05 11.71 -1.67
C ARG A 65 -9.90 11.57 -0.16
N GLN A 66 -10.68 10.69 0.45
CA GLN A 66 -10.59 10.41 1.88
C GLN A 66 -9.21 9.85 2.23
N LEU A 67 -8.69 8.96 1.41
CA LEU A 67 -7.34 8.40 1.59
C LEU A 67 -6.27 9.49 1.52
N CYS A 68 -6.35 10.37 0.53
CA CYS A 68 -5.40 11.48 0.37
C CYS A 68 -5.40 12.46 1.54
N THR A 69 -6.52 12.59 2.23
CA THR A 69 -6.64 13.41 3.43
C THR A 69 -6.14 12.66 4.67
N CYS A 70 -6.49 11.38 4.77
CA CYS A 70 -6.19 10.55 5.94
C CYS A 70 -4.70 10.19 6.04
N LEU A 71 -4.08 9.80 4.93
CA LEU A 71 -2.72 9.26 4.95
C LEU A 71 -1.68 10.22 5.55
N PRO A 72 -1.61 11.50 5.16
CA PRO A 72 -0.66 12.41 5.78
C PRO A 72 -0.87 12.57 7.29
N MET A 73 -2.11 12.54 7.74
CA MET A 73 -2.44 12.62 9.17
C MET A 73 -1.98 11.39 9.92
N VAL A 74 -2.15 10.20 9.34
CA VAL A 74 -1.71 8.94 9.93
C VAL A 74 -0.20 8.92 10.03
N ILE A 75 0.50 9.30 8.97
CA ILE A 75 1.97 9.35 8.94
C ILE A 75 2.49 10.35 9.97
N ALA A 76 1.84 11.50 10.11
CA ALA A 76 2.26 12.53 11.06
C ALA A 76 2.17 12.09 12.53
N LYS A 77 1.32 11.10 12.83
CA LYS A 77 1.15 10.56 14.18
C LYS A 77 2.21 9.52 14.55
N ILE A 78 2.98 9.03 13.57
CA ILE A 78 3.98 8.01 13.82
C ILE A 78 5.22 8.66 14.46
N PRO A 79 5.68 8.18 15.63
CA PRO A 79 6.91 8.70 16.23
C PRO A 79 8.11 8.43 15.32
N GLU A 80 9.03 9.39 15.21
CA GLU A 80 10.24 9.23 14.41
C GLU A 80 11.08 8.02 14.82
N GLU A 81 11.00 7.65 16.09
CA GLU A 81 11.75 6.56 16.67
C GLU A 81 11.03 5.21 16.59
N ALA A 82 9.80 5.20 16.04
CA ALA A 82 9.03 3.97 15.93
C ALA A 82 9.74 2.99 15.00
N PHE A 83 9.97 1.79 15.51
CA PHE A 83 10.75 0.79 14.79
C PHE A 83 10.49 -0.58 15.41
N CYS A 84 10.23 -1.56 14.55
CA CYS A 84 10.10 -2.95 14.96
C CYS A 84 11.15 -3.79 14.23
N THR A 85 11.80 -4.69 14.96
CA THR A 85 12.74 -5.63 14.38
C THR A 85 12.05 -6.76 13.63
N ASP A 86 12.17 -7.77 13.32
CA ASP A 86 11.47 -8.95 12.76
C ASP A 86 10.25 -8.65 11.87
N ILE A 87 10.09 -7.41 11.40
CA ILE A 87 8.98 -7.02 10.54
C ILE A 87 9.54 -6.43 9.25
N GLY A 88 8.91 -6.74 8.13
CA GLY A 88 9.28 -6.18 6.84
C GLY A 88 8.99 -4.70 6.75
N GLY A 89 9.60 -4.03 5.77
CA GLY A 89 9.42 -2.61 5.54
C GLY A 89 8.14 -2.30 4.78
N ILE A 90 7.62 -1.10 4.99
CA ILE A 90 6.54 -0.52 4.19
C ILE A 90 7.06 0.80 3.61
N ASP A 91 7.02 0.93 2.28
CA ASP A 91 7.45 2.14 1.60
C ASP A 91 6.26 2.81 0.94
N PHE A 92 6.11 4.11 1.19
CA PHE A 92 5.10 4.94 0.53
C PHE A 92 5.80 5.85 -0.48
N THR A 93 5.32 5.85 -1.72
CA THR A 93 5.72 6.84 -2.73
C THR A 93 4.48 7.66 -3.07
N ILE A 94 4.51 8.93 -2.76
CA ILE A 94 3.39 9.84 -2.96
C ILE A 94 3.72 10.77 -4.12
N THR A 95 2.88 10.76 -5.15
CA THR A 95 3.03 11.66 -6.29
C THR A 95 2.02 12.79 -6.18
N TYR A 96 2.48 14.02 -6.31
CA TYR A 96 1.66 15.22 -6.22
C TYR A 96 1.31 15.75 -7.61
N GLU A 97 0.28 16.58 -7.67
CA GLU A 97 -0.23 17.17 -8.91
C GLU A 97 0.83 17.93 -9.72
N ASP A 98 1.79 18.54 -9.04
CA ASP A 98 2.88 19.28 -9.69
C ASP A 98 4.00 18.37 -10.22
N GLY A 99 3.86 17.06 -10.11
CA GLY A 99 4.85 16.09 -10.57
C GLY A 99 5.91 15.72 -9.54
N THR A 100 5.93 16.37 -8.38
CA THR A 100 6.88 16.01 -7.33
C THR A 100 6.51 14.69 -6.68
N LYS A 101 7.51 13.99 -6.16
CA LYS A 101 7.33 12.71 -5.46
C LYS A 101 7.99 12.77 -4.11
N GLU A 102 7.32 12.17 -3.13
CA GLU A 102 7.85 12.03 -1.77
C GLU A 102 7.86 10.55 -1.41
N LYS A 103 8.98 10.09 -0.87
CA LYS A 103 9.12 8.70 -0.46
C LYS A 103 9.34 8.62 1.05
N LYS A 104 8.57 7.75 1.71
CA LYS A 104 8.68 7.49 3.14
C LYS A 104 8.75 6.00 3.38
N SER A 105 9.67 5.58 4.24
CA SER A 105 9.89 4.16 4.56
C SER A 105 9.74 3.92 6.05
N PHE A 106 9.06 2.83 6.41
CA PHE A 106 8.80 2.47 7.80
C PHE A 106 9.04 0.96 8.01
N TRP A 107 9.57 0.61 9.18
CA TRP A 107 9.68 -0.77 9.64
C TRP A 107 8.67 -0.98 10.77
N LEU A 108 7.38 -0.92 10.41
CA LEU A 108 6.27 -0.97 11.36
C LEU A 108 5.18 -1.90 10.84
N PRO A 109 4.41 -2.55 11.74
CA PRO A 109 3.26 -3.33 11.31
C PRO A 109 2.18 -2.43 10.69
N GLY A 110 1.36 -3.01 9.82
CA GLY A 110 0.30 -2.28 9.13
C GLY A 110 -0.72 -1.63 10.06
N SER A 111 -0.83 -2.11 11.29
CA SER A 111 -1.75 -1.53 12.28
C SER A 111 -1.47 -0.05 12.59
N TYR A 112 -0.26 0.42 12.40
CA TYR A 112 0.06 1.85 12.53
C TYR A 112 -0.62 2.71 11.47
N PHE A 113 -1.01 2.09 10.35
CA PHE A 113 -1.64 2.77 9.21
C PHE A 113 -3.10 2.35 9.04
N LYS A 114 -3.70 1.80 10.08
CA LYS A 114 -5.03 1.18 10.03
C LYS A 114 -6.09 2.07 9.38
N ASP A 115 -6.16 3.33 9.77
CA ASP A 115 -7.19 4.24 9.25
C ASP A 115 -7.09 4.40 7.73
N ALA A 116 -5.87 4.58 7.22
CA ALA A 116 -5.65 4.69 5.78
C ALA A 116 -5.89 3.34 5.08
N PHE A 117 -5.39 2.25 5.65
CA PHE A 117 -5.53 0.93 5.05
C PHE A 117 -6.99 0.46 5.02
N ASP A 118 -7.80 0.81 6.01
CA ASP A 118 -9.23 0.50 6.02
C ASP A 118 -9.95 1.18 4.85
N ILE A 119 -9.58 2.42 4.52
CA ILE A 119 -10.12 3.12 3.35
C ILE A 119 -9.73 2.38 2.07
N ILE A 120 -8.47 2.00 1.94
CA ILE A 120 -7.96 1.27 0.76
C ILE A 120 -8.72 -0.04 0.58
N LYS A 121 -8.97 -0.78 1.66
CA LYS A 121 -9.69 -2.05 1.60
C LYS A 121 -11.09 -1.89 1.01
N THR A 122 -11.73 -0.74 1.20
CA THR A 122 -13.06 -0.47 0.60
C THR A 122 -12.98 -0.17 -0.89
N MET A 123 -11.79 0.13 -1.41
CA MET A 123 -11.56 0.44 -2.83
C MET A 123 -11.23 -0.81 -3.66
N ILE A 124 -10.85 -1.91 -3.01
CA ILE A 124 -10.45 -3.15 -3.68
C ILE A 124 -11.71 -3.87 -4.19
N PRO A 125 -11.70 -4.36 -5.46
CA PRO A 125 -12.84 -5.13 -5.96
C PRO A 125 -13.13 -6.36 -5.09
N PRO A 126 -14.41 -6.69 -4.81
CA PRO A 126 -14.75 -7.83 -3.94
C PRO A 126 -14.25 -9.19 -4.43
N CYS A 127 -13.97 -9.31 -5.72
CA CYS A 127 -13.47 -10.55 -6.32
C CYS A 127 -11.94 -10.70 -6.19
N GLU A 128 -11.24 -9.70 -5.69
CA GLU A 128 -9.79 -9.73 -5.58
C GLU A 128 -9.34 -9.96 -4.13
N GLU A 129 -8.14 -10.50 -3.99
CA GLU A 129 -7.56 -10.73 -2.67
C GLU A 129 -7.09 -9.42 -2.05
N THR A 130 -7.19 -9.33 -0.72
CA THR A 130 -6.64 -8.19 0.01
C THR A 130 -5.11 -8.22 -0.08
N PRO A 131 -4.47 -7.09 -0.49
CA PRO A 131 -3.01 -7.02 -0.52
C PRO A 131 -2.37 -7.31 0.84
N ALA A 132 -1.31 -8.10 0.82
CA ALA A 132 -0.60 -8.49 2.04
C ALA A 132 -0.03 -7.28 2.78
N VAL A 133 0.38 -6.24 2.06
CA VAL A 133 0.94 -5.02 2.66
C VAL A 133 -0.06 -4.30 3.56
N LEU A 134 -1.38 -4.52 3.36
CA LEU A 134 -2.43 -3.89 4.16
C LEU A 134 -2.77 -4.67 5.45
N GLU A 135 -2.16 -5.81 5.63
CA GLU A 135 -2.42 -6.70 6.77
C GLU A 135 -1.42 -6.51 7.91
#